data_8a790d645f92ba79fc3f150d8255755e
#
_entry.id   8a790d645f92ba79fc3f150d8255755e
#
_cell.length_a   1.000
_cell.length_b   1.000
_cell.length_c   1.000
_cell.angle_alpha   90.00
_cell.angle_beta   90.00
_cell.angle_gamma   90.00
#
_symmetry.space_group_name_H-M   'P 1'
#
loop_
_entity.id
_entity.type
_entity.pdbx_description
1 polymer ?
#
loop_
_entity_poly.entity_id
_entity_poly.type
_entity_poly.pdbx_seq_one_letter_code
_entity_poly.pdbx_strand_id
1 'polypeptide(L)'
;MRHQKAGRKLSRNSSHRKAMLRNIVTSLFKHEQIETTEAKAKELRSVAEKIITLAKRGDLHARRQALSYLEDKSTTHKVFDELKDRYLDRQGGYLRIVKKGNRKGDGAQISVVQLLPGEQEDKKAKKKGKGAPKGGAAQKGRKVSGGKEKGKPKKTEAKLDSPPAEKQG
;
A
#
# COMPACT_ATOMS: atom_id res chain seq x y z
N MET A 1 33.40 -1.75 20.47
CA MET A 1 32.31 -0.81 20.74
C MET A 1 31.85 -0.12 19.45
N ARG A 2 30.55 0.23 19.31
CA ARG A 2 29.98 0.89 18.12
C ARG A 2 29.63 2.35 18.41
N HIS A 3 30.60 3.15 18.79
CA HIS A 3 30.37 4.57 19.01
C HIS A 3 30.01 5.27 17.70
N GLN A 4 29.02 6.18 17.72
CA GLN A 4 28.54 7.00 16.60
C GLN A 4 28.08 6.25 15.34
N LYS A 5 27.86 4.93 15.41
CA LYS A 5 27.31 4.13 14.30
C LYS A 5 25.81 3.89 14.49
N ALA A 6 25.02 4.77 13.91
CA ALA A 6 23.56 4.61 13.86
C ALA A 6 23.15 3.64 12.75
N GLY A 7 22.02 2.96 12.97
CA GLY A 7 21.39 2.10 11.98
C GLY A 7 21.90 0.64 11.98
N ARG A 8 21.09 -0.23 11.37
CA ARG A 8 21.35 -1.68 11.27
C ARG A 8 22.21 -1.97 10.05
N LYS A 9 23.17 -2.89 10.19
CA LYS A 9 24.02 -3.34 9.09
C LYS A 9 23.25 -4.20 8.07
N LEU A 10 22.19 -4.92 8.50
CA LEU A 10 21.35 -5.81 7.68
C LEU A 10 22.17 -6.88 6.94
N SER A 11 23.24 -7.37 7.57
CA SER A 11 24.17 -8.36 7.02
C SER A 11 24.76 -7.98 5.64
N ARG A 12 24.94 -6.67 5.38
CA ARG A 12 25.43 -6.14 4.10
C ARG A 12 26.60 -5.19 4.31
N ASN A 13 27.45 -5.06 3.28
CA ASN A 13 28.45 -4.00 3.24
C ASN A 13 27.74 -2.61 3.03
N SER A 14 28.48 -1.52 3.20
CA SER A 14 27.90 -0.18 3.17
C SER A 14 27.27 0.19 1.82
N SER A 15 27.95 -0.14 0.71
CA SER A 15 27.46 0.14 -0.64
C SER A 15 26.19 -0.65 -0.97
N HIS A 16 26.19 -1.95 -0.74
CA HIS A 16 25.02 -2.80 -0.95
C HIS A 16 23.82 -2.37 -0.07
N ARG A 17 24.07 -2.01 1.21
CA ARG A 17 23.01 -1.49 2.08
C ARG A 17 22.41 -0.21 1.53
N LYS A 18 23.23 0.74 1.06
CA LYS A 18 22.80 2.00 0.46
C LYS A 18 21.96 1.76 -0.78
N ALA A 19 22.41 0.91 -1.71
CA ALA A 19 21.66 0.56 -2.92
C ALA A 19 20.32 -0.12 -2.59
N MET A 20 20.32 -1.10 -1.67
CA MET A 20 19.08 -1.75 -1.22
C MET A 20 18.06 -0.75 -0.65
N LEU A 21 18.49 0.16 0.21
CA LEU A 21 17.59 1.16 0.80
C LEU A 21 17.06 2.13 -0.26
N ARG A 22 17.88 2.57 -1.24
CA ARG A 22 17.45 3.37 -2.38
C ARG A 22 16.31 2.69 -3.16
N ASN A 23 16.53 1.43 -3.55
CA ASN A 23 15.53 0.67 -4.31
C ASN A 23 14.23 0.50 -3.53
N ILE A 24 14.29 0.19 -2.24
CA ILE A 24 13.09 0.03 -1.40
C ILE A 24 12.35 1.36 -1.24
N VAL A 25 13.07 2.48 -1.05
CA VAL A 25 12.46 3.81 -0.95
C VAL A 25 11.81 4.24 -2.25
N THR A 26 12.48 4.03 -3.39
CA THR A 26 11.91 4.30 -4.71
C THR A 26 10.63 3.49 -4.95
N SER A 27 10.66 2.19 -4.62
CA SER A 27 9.47 1.33 -4.71
C SER A 27 8.34 1.80 -3.78
N LEU A 28 8.66 2.25 -2.56
CA LEU A 28 7.67 2.78 -1.64
C LEU A 28 6.97 4.02 -2.19
N PHE A 29 7.71 4.97 -2.73
CA PHE A 29 7.11 6.18 -3.30
C PHE A 29 6.32 5.90 -4.59
N LYS A 30 6.77 4.93 -5.39
CA LYS A 30 6.07 4.52 -6.61
C LYS A 30 4.73 3.86 -6.32
N HIS A 31 4.71 2.91 -5.39
CA HIS A 31 3.56 2.05 -5.09
C HIS A 31 2.77 2.47 -3.83
N GLU A 32 3.28 3.42 -3.04
CA GLU A 32 2.71 3.92 -1.78
C GLU A 32 2.60 2.88 -0.66
N GLN A 33 2.68 1.61 -1.00
CA GLN A 33 2.65 0.48 -0.07
C GLN A 33 3.57 -0.62 -0.54
N ILE A 34 4.39 -1.15 0.36
CA ILE A 34 5.30 -2.27 0.08
C ILE A 34 5.34 -3.26 1.24
N GLU A 35 5.68 -4.50 0.94
CA GLU A 35 5.95 -5.53 1.93
C GLU A 35 7.44 -5.79 2.04
N THR A 36 7.97 -5.83 3.26
CA THR A 36 9.38 -6.12 3.51
C THR A 36 9.58 -6.69 4.92
N THR A 37 10.79 -7.14 5.23
CA THR A 37 11.08 -7.62 6.58
C THR A 37 11.09 -6.47 7.60
N GLU A 38 10.67 -6.75 8.83
CA GLU A 38 10.54 -5.74 9.90
C GLU A 38 11.84 -4.94 10.12
N ALA A 39 12.99 -5.62 10.06
CA ALA A 39 14.28 -4.95 10.21
C ALA A 39 14.56 -3.93 9.10
N LYS A 40 14.22 -4.25 7.84
CA LYS A 40 14.34 -3.33 6.70
C LYS A 40 13.33 -2.21 6.80
N ALA A 41 12.08 -2.50 7.20
CA ALA A 41 11.02 -1.51 7.37
C ALA A 41 11.41 -0.40 8.37
N LYS A 42 12.01 -0.79 9.50
CA LYS A 42 12.49 0.16 10.51
C LYS A 42 13.59 1.08 9.99
N GLU A 43 14.54 0.57 9.21
CA GLU A 43 15.60 1.39 8.61
C GLU A 43 15.08 2.28 7.47
N LEU A 44 14.17 1.74 6.66
CA LEU A 44 13.52 2.46 5.57
C LEU A 44 12.83 3.74 6.03
N ARG A 45 12.15 3.68 7.18
CA ARG A 45 11.38 4.80 7.72
C ARG A 45 12.21 6.07 7.82
N SER A 46 13.39 5.99 8.41
CA SER A 46 14.25 7.17 8.63
C SER A 46 14.70 7.82 7.32
N VAL A 47 14.93 7.02 6.28
CA VAL A 47 15.35 7.51 4.97
C VAL A 47 14.18 8.13 4.21
N ALA A 48 13.05 7.46 4.18
CA ALA A 48 11.85 7.94 3.49
C ALA A 48 11.33 9.25 4.09
N GLU A 49 11.32 9.36 5.41
CA GLU A 49 10.91 10.60 6.10
C GLU A 49 11.83 11.79 5.78
N LYS A 50 13.14 11.55 5.65
CA LYS A 50 14.08 12.59 5.21
C LYS A 50 13.78 13.10 3.82
N ILE A 51 13.45 12.22 2.87
CA ILE A 51 13.12 12.60 1.49
C ILE A 51 11.81 13.39 1.44
N ILE A 52 10.79 13.00 2.20
CA ILE A 52 9.55 13.76 2.30
C ILE A 52 9.81 15.16 2.90
N THR A 53 10.68 15.25 3.90
CA THR A 53 11.06 16.55 4.48
C THR A 53 11.78 17.43 3.45
N LEU A 54 12.66 16.86 2.62
CA LEU A 54 13.28 17.60 1.50
C LEU A 54 12.24 18.08 0.48
N ALA A 55 11.25 17.25 0.17
CA ALA A 55 10.17 17.64 -0.74
C ALA A 55 9.32 18.79 -0.18
N LYS A 56 9.04 18.79 1.11
CA LYS A 56 8.32 19.89 1.78
C LYS A 56 9.06 21.22 1.71
N ARG A 57 10.40 21.20 1.78
CA ARG A 57 11.21 22.42 1.56
C ARG A 57 11.03 22.98 0.15
N GLY A 58 10.96 22.12 -0.86
CA GLY A 58 10.62 22.48 -2.23
C GLY A 58 11.68 23.26 -3.00
N ASP A 59 12.83 23.58 -2.40
CA ASP A 59 13.93 24.31 -3.04
C ASP A 59 14.67 23.43 -4.06
N LEU A 60 15.34 24.08 -5.02
CA LEU A 60 16.10 23.39 -6.06
C LEU A 60 17.19 22.47 -5.48
N HIS A 61 17.83 22.92 -4.40
CA HIS A 61 18.85 22.12 -3.72
C HIS A 61 18.27 20.84 -3.13
N ALA A 62 17.12 20.91 -2.46
CA ALA A 62 16.44 19.73 -1.93
C ALA A 62 16.03 18.77 -3.06
N ARG A 63 15.53 19.28 -4.20
CA ARG A 63 15.19 18.45 -5.36
C ARG A 63 16.42 17.74 -5.93
N ARG A 64 17.56 18.41 -6.03
CA ARG A 64 18.83 17.80 -6.46
C ARG A 64 19.30 16.72 -5.49
N GLN A 65 19.21 16.96 -4.18
CA GLN A 65 19.55 15.95 -3.16
C GLN A 65 18.64 14.73 -3.24
N ALA A 66 17.32 14.91 -3.37
CA ALA A 66 16.38 13.81 -3.49
C ALA A 66 16.64 13.00 -4.78
N LEU A 67 16.86 13.66 -5.92
CA LEU A 67 17.17 13.02 -7.19
C LEU A 67 18.47 12.21 -7.14
N SER A 68 19.52 12.73 -6.48
CA SER A 68 20.77 11.98 -6.30
C SER A 68 20.60 10.72 -5.45
N TYR A 69 19.57 10.68 -4.60
CA TYR A 69 19.26 9.50 -3.79
C TYR A 69 18.34 8.52 -4.51
N LEU A 70 17.22 8.99 -5.07
CA LEU A 70 16.20 8.14 -5.69
C LEU A 70 16.61 7.60 -7.07
N GLU A 71 17.45 8.34 -7.81
CA GLU A 71 17.93 8.00 -9.17
C GLU A 71 16.81 7.94 -10.24
N ASP A 72 15.55 7.90 -9.85
CA ASP A 72 14.39 7.91 -10.73
C ASP A 72 13.71 9.29 -10.76
N LYS A 73 13.68 9.88 -11.96
CA LYS A 73 13.08 11.20 -12.17
C LYS A 73 11.57 11.19 -11.94
N SER A 74 10.86 10.16 -12.41
CA SER A 74 9.40 10.06 -12.30
C SER A 74 8.96 9.99 -10.84
N THR A 75 9.61 9.15 -10.04
CA THR A 75 9.36 9.05 -8.61
C THR A 75 9.70 10.35 -7.88
N THR A 76 10.78 11.04 -8.27
CA THR A 76 11.14 12.34 -7.68
C THR A 76 10.07 13.39 -7.98
N HIS A 77 9.54 13.45 -9.20
CA HIS A 77 8.42 14.34 -9.53
C HIS A 77 7.20 14.03 -8.66
N LYS A 78 6.78 12.77 -8.56
CA LYS A 78 5.67 12.36 -7.69
C LYS A 78 5.85 12.83 -6.25
N VAL A 79 7.06 12.70 -5.70
CA VAL A 79 7.36 13.11 -4.31
C VAL A 79 7.25 14.62 -4.12
N PHE A 80 7.71 15.42 -5.07
CA PHE A 80 7.72 16.89 -4.97
C PHE A 80 6.40 17.55 -5.39
N ASP A 81 5.62 16.90 -6.22
CA ASP A 81 4.38 17.47 -6.75
C ASP A 81 3.15 16.94 -5.97
N GLU A 82 3.05 15.62 -5.73
CA GLU A 82 1.88 15.03 -5.06
C GLU A 82 2.06 14.87 -3.54
N LEU A 83 3.19 14.24 -3.11
CA LEU A 83 3.38 13.91 -1.69
C LEU A 83 3.72 15.14 -0.85
N LYS A 84 4.35 16.16 -1.43
CA LYS A 84 4.59 17.44 -0.77
C LYS A 84 3.27 18.05 -0.30
N ASP A 85 2.30 18.18 -1.18
CA ASP A 85 1.01 18.81 -0.88
C ASP A 85 0.20 17.97 0.10
N ARG A 86 0.27 16.62 -0.03
CA ARG A 86 -0.38 15.67 0.89
C ARG A 86 0.10 15.82 2.34
N TYR A 87 1.37 16.15 2.55
CA TYR A 87 1.99 16.19 3.89
C TYR A 87 2.40 17.59 4.36
N LEU A 88 1.94 18.64 3.73
CA LEU A 88 2.35 20.02 4.03
C LEU A 88 2.14 20.35 5.52
N ASP A 89 0.98 20.00 6.07
CA ASP A 89 0.59 20.31 7.45
C ASP A 89 1.16 19.34 8.49
N ARG A 90 1.65 18.16 8.06
CA ARG A 90 2.13 17.12 8.97
C ARG A 90 3.63 17.30 9.25
N GLN A 91 4.03 17.35 10.52
CA GLN A 91 5.43 17.59 10.93
C GLN A 91 6.25 16.31 11.12
N GLY A 92 5.80 15.16 10.62
CA GLY A 92 6.51 13.88 10.71
C GLY A 92 5.54 12.70 10.78
N GLY A 93 6.11 11.47 10.88
CA GLY A 93 5.28 10.27 10.93
C GLY A 93 4.47 10.05 9.65
N TYR A 94 5.09 10.22 8.50
CA TYR A 94 4.44 10.06 7.18
C TYR A 94 4.15 8.61 6.82
N LEU A 95 4.74 7.66 7.55
CA LEU A 95 4.67 6.24 7.27
C LEU A 95 4.05 5.46 8.41
N ARG A 96 3.31 4.41 8.05
CA ARG A 96 2.81 3.41 8.98
C ARG A 96 3.47 2.07 8.68
N ILE A 97 3.97 1.39 9.72
CA ILE A 97 4.52 0.04 9.63
C ILE A 97 3.54 -0.88 10.36
N VAL A 98 2.96 -1.84 9.65
CA VAL A 98 2.01 -2.81 10.18
C VAL A 98 2.65 -4.20 10.08
N LYS A 99 2.68 -4.95 11.16
CA LYS A 99 3.15 -6.35 11.16
C LYS A 99 2.13 -7.22 10.44
N LYS A 100 2.60 -8.01 9.45
CA LYS A 100 1.74 -8.91 8.67
C LYS A 100 1.80 -10.34 9.18
N GLY A 101 2.93 -10.76 9.73
CA GLY A 101 3.18 -12.13 10.18
C GLY A 101 4.55 -12.62 9.76
N ASN A 102 4.71 -13.93 9.71
CA ASN A 102 5.97 -14.57 9.34
C ASN A 102 5.91 -15.09 7.90
N ARG A 103 7.04 -15.00 7.19
CA ARG A 103 7.17 -15.52 5.82
C ARG A 103 7.23 -17.04 5.86
N LYS A 104 6.48 -17.70 4.96
CA LYS A 104 6.56 -19.16 4.76
C LYS A 104 7.95 -19.51 4.24
N GLY A 105 8.56 -20.51 4.84
CA GLY A 105 9.90 -21.01 4.49
C GLY A 105 10.97 -20.65 5.52
N ASP A 106 11.24 -19.36 5.78
CA ASP A 106 12.32 -18.92 6.67
C ASP A 106 11.84 -18.26 7.99
N GLY A 107 10.53 -18.15 8.20
CA GLY A 107 9.97 -17.58 9.42
C GLY A 107 10.28 -16.09 9.64
N ALA A 108 10.84 -15.38 8.65
CA ALA A 108 11.17 -13.97 8.79
C ALA A 108 9.94 -13.12 9.03
N GLN A 109 9.98 -12.24 10.02
CA GLN A 109 8.90 -11.30 10.30
C GLN A 109 8.71 -10.30 9.15
N ILE A 110 7.53 -10.30 8.55
CA ILE A 110 7.14 -9.39 7.45
C ILE A 110 6.30 -8.25 8.01
N SER A 111 6.57 -7.07 7.50
CA SER A 111 5.80 -5.87 7.78
C SER A 111 5.41 -5.18 6.48
N VAL A 112 4.22 -4.62 6.47
CA VAL A 112 3.73 -3.72 5.42
C VAL A 112 4.12 -2.31 5.82
N VAL A 113 4.78 -1.60 4.93
CA VAL A 113 5.07 -0.17 5.06
C VAL A 113 4.19 0.57 4.09
N GLN A 114 3.42 1.52 4.58
CA GLN A 114 2.51 2.32 3.76
C GLN A 114 2.67 3.81 4.06
N LEU A 115 2.50 4.62 3.03
CA LEU A 115 2.36 6.06 3.16
C LEU A 115 0.99 6.37 3.78
N LEU A 116 0.95 7.28 4.72
CA LEU A 116 -0.32 7.70 5.31
C LEU A 116 -1.09 8.59 4.33
N PRO A 117 -2.42 8.48 4.27
CA PRO A 117 -3.24 9.42 3.51
C PRO A 117 -3.12 10.84 4.09
N GLY A 118 -3.47 11.85 3.31
CA GLY A 118 -3.50 13.23 3.77
C GLY A 118 -4.55 13.42 4.88
N GLU A 119 -4.36 14.41 5.74
CA GLU A 119 -5.27 14.65 6.88
C GLU A 119 -6.73 14.91 6.46
N GLN A 120 -6.94 15.44 5.25
CA GLN A 120 -8.28 15.64 4.71
C GLN A 120 -8.96 14.32 4.33
N GLU A 121 -8.20 13.34 3.86
CA GLU A 121 -8.70 12.01 3.54
C GLU A 121 -8.97 11.19 4.80
N ASP A 122 -8.13 11.31 5.83
CA ASP A 122 -8.36 10.70 7.14
C ASP A 122 -9.65 11.22 7.79
N LYS A 123 -9.97 12.51 7.64
CA LYS A 123 -11.22 13.10 8.15
C LYS A 123 -12.45 12.59 7.40
N LYS A 124 -12.35 12.39 6.07
CA LYS A 124 -13.43 11.81 5.24
C LYS A 124 -13.64 10.32 5.54
N ALA A 125 -12.57 9.55 5.72
CA ALA A 125 -12.64 8.13 6.06
C ALA A 125 -13.26 7.90 7.46
N LYS A 126 -12.87 8.71 8.46
CA LYS A 126 -13.45 8.66 9.81
C LYS A 126 -14.92 9.06 9.85
N LYS A 127 -15.39 10.00 9.00
CA LYS A 127 -16.81 10.36 8.88
C LYS A 127 -17.63 9.23 8.23
N LYS A 128 -17.10 8.54 7.20
CA LYS A 128 -17.79 7.38 6.58
C LYS A 128 -17.86 6.17 7.52
N GLY A 129 -16.88 5.95 8.38
CA GLY A 129 -16.87 4.83 9.32
C GLY A 129 -17.80 5.00 10.54
N LYS A 130 -18.24 6.24 10.85
CA LYS A 130 -19.18 6.50 11.96
C LYS A 130 -20.67 6.44 11.57
N GLY A 131 -20.97 6.27 10.27
CA GLY A 131 -22.33 6.24 9.73
C GLY A 131 -22.93 4.87 9.49
N ALA A 132 -22.32 3.75 9.95
CA ALA A 132 -22.93 2.44 9.89
C ALA A 132 -23.87 2.28 11.10
N PRO A 133 -25.20 2.15 10.90
CA PRO A 133 -26.13 1.95 12.00
C PRO A 133 -25.93 0.55 12.59
N LYS A 134 -25.58 0.51 13.86
CA LYS A 134 -25.84 -0.64 14.72
C LYS A 134 -27.36 -0.70 14.95
N GLY A 135 -28.02 -1.55 14.25
CA GLY A 135 -29.39 -1.92 14.50
C GLY A 135 -29.54 -3.36 14.04
N GLY A 136 -30.04 -4.24 14.79
CA GLY A 136 -30.82 -4.35 15.98
C GLY A 136 -31.11 -5.82 16.16
N ALA A 137 -31.10 -6.20 17.41
CA ALA A 137 -31.32 -7.58 17.88
C ALA A 137 -32.70 -8.14 17.53
N ALA A 138 -32.68 -9.44 17.30
CA ALA A 138 -33.63 -10.46 17.75
C ALA A 138 -35.13 -10.15 17.73
N GLN A 139 -35.86 -11.01 16.96
CA GLN A 139 -37.06 -11.62 17.57
C GLN A 139 -37.29 -13.02 17.02
N LYS A 140 -37.37 -13.95 17.96
CA LYS A 140 -37.88 -15.30 17.81
C LYS A 140 -39.38 -15.27 17.42
N GLY A 141 -39.75 -16.10 16.44
CA GLY A 141 -41.14 -16.38 16.14
C GLY A 141 -41.26 -17.75 15.49
N ARG A 142 -41.84 -18.67 16.23
CA ARG A 142 -42.00 -20.10 16.00
C ARG A 142 -43.35 -20.37 15.29
N LYS A 143 -43.43 -21.50 14.57
CA LYS A 143 -44.56 -22.30 14.05
C LYS A 143 -44.81 -22.21 12.54
N VAL A 144 -44.75 -23.31 11.89
CA VAL A 144 -45.36 -24.60 11.76
C VAL A 144 -46.21 -24.72 10.47
N SER A 145 -45.93 -25.80 9.74
CA SER A 145 -46.76 -26.59 8.81
C SER A 145 -47.17 -26.00 7.46
N GLY A 146 -46.79 -26.71 6.42
CA GLY A 146 -47.68 -27.60 5.68
C GLY A 146 -47.64 -27.38 4.17
N GLY A 147 -47.46 -28.47 3.40
CA GLY A 147 -48.05 -28.64 2.07
C GLY A 147 -47.07 -28.53 0.87
N LYS A 148 -46.53 -29.65 0.43
CA LYS A 148 -46.72 -30.35 -0.87
C LYS A 148 -47.21 -29.46 -2.05
N GLU A 149 -46.49 -29.41 -3.17
CA GLU A 149 -46.59 -30.25 -4.36
C GLU A 149 -45.71 -29.76 -5.50
N LYS A 150 -44.95 -30.65 -6.05
CA LYS A 150 -44.73 -31.09 -7.44
C LYS A 150 -44.94 -30.10 -8.58
N GLY A 151 -43.89 -30.04 -9.41
CA GLY A 151 -43.96 -29.54 -10.80
C GLY A 151 -42.58 -29.36 -11.45
N LYS A 152 -42.04 -30.45 -11.97
CA LYS A 152 -41.02 -30.48 -13.07
C LYS A 152 -41.78 -30.61 -14.41
N PRO A 153 -41.13 -30.56 -15.57
CA PRO A 153 -40.11 -29.66 -16.16
C PRO A 153 -40.52 -29.14 -17.56
N LYS A 154 -39.79 -28.24 -18.18
CA LYS A 154 -39.71 -28.19 -19.64
C LYS A 154 -38.38 -27.64 -20.13
N LYS A 155 -37.73 -28.52 -20.80
CA LYS A 155 -36.66 -28.44 -21.75
C LYS A 155 -37.10 -27.67 -23.02
N THR A 156 -36.29 -26.81 -23.54
CA THR A 156 -36.19 -26.60 -24.99
C THR A 156 -34.79 -26.10 -25.35
N GLU A 157 -34.28 -26.80 -26.28
CA GLU A 157 -33.04 -26.84 -26.97
C GLU A 157 -32.85 -25.66 -27.97
N ALA A 158 -31.57 -25.41 -28.22
CA ALA A 158 -30.92 -25.23 -29.54
C ALA A 158 -31.07 -23.89 -30.28
N LYS A 159 -29.94 -23.28 -30.59
CA LYS A 159 -29.28 -23.24 -31.89
C LYS A 159 -27.98 -22.44 -31.76
N LEU A 160 -26.99 -23.11 -31.96
CA LEU A 160 -25.86 -23.11 -32.90
C LEU A 160 -26.02 -22.11 -34.04
N ASP A 161 -25.08 -21.20 -34.20
CA ASP A 161 -24.54 -20.82 -35.49
C ASP A 161 -23.12 -20.25 -35.34
N SER A 162 -22.25 -20.93 -36.07
CA SER A 162 -20.82 -20.62 -36.21
C SER A 162 -20.57 -19.74 -37.46
N PRO A 163 -19.32 -19.26 -37.66
CA PRO A 163 -18.98 -18.05 -38.40
C PRO A 163 -18.80 -18.28 -39.91
N PRO A 164 -18.47 -17.26 -40.68
CA PRO A 164 -17.58 -17.49 -41.82
C PRO A 164 -16.30 -16.68 -41.78
N ALA A 165 -15.28 -17.36 -42.22
CA ALA A 165 -13.94 -16.90 -42.49
C ALA A 165 -13.83 -16.20 -43.86
N GLU A 166 -12.64 -15.57 -44.04
CA GLU A 166 -11.93 -15.24 -45.30
C GLU A 166 -12.37 -14.01 -46.11
N LYS A 167 -11.45 -13.12 -46.42
CA LYS A 167 -10.41 -13.14 -47.49
C LYS A 167 -9.58 -11.86 -47.41
N GLN A 168 -8.29 -11.99 -47.41
CA GLN A 168 -7.25 -11.64 -48.39
C GLN A 168 -7.52 -10.40 -49.28
N GLY A 169 -6.58 -9.49 -49.20
CA GLY A 169 -6.30 -8.35 -50.01
C GLY A 169 -5.07 -7.65 -49.46
#